data_b5d4fe57f0189c0ad39a5f316ebc13cc
#
_entry.id   b5d4fe57f0189c0ad39a5f316ebc13cc
#
_cell.length_a   1.000
_cell.length_b   1.000
_cell.length_c   1.000
_cell.angle_alpha   90.00
_cell.angle_beta   90.00
_cell.angle_gamma   90.00
#
_symmetry.space_group_name_H-M   'P 1'
#
loop_
_entity.id
_entity.type
_entity.pdbx_description
1 polymer ?
#
loop_
_entity_poly.entity_id
_entity_poly.type
_entity_poly.pdbx_seq_one_letter_code
_entity_poly.pdbx_strand_id
1 'polypeptide(L)' 'MDYYDSLGVSRNASSKEIKSAYKKQSMQHHPDRTGGDDTKFKEINEAYQTLSDP' A
#
# COMPACT_ATOMS: atom_id res chain seq x y z
N MET A 1 -5.16 3.84 -12.47
CA MET A 1 -4.36 3.97 -11.24
C MET A 1 -3.22 2.95 -11.25
N ASP A 2 -2.03 3.36 -10.87
CA ASP A 2 -0.88 2.47 -10.84
C ASP A 2 -0.68 1.99 -9.40
N TYR A 3 -0.91 0.71 -9.17
CA TYR A 3 -0.80 0.16 -7.81
C TYR A 3 0.63 0.17 -7.29
N TYR A 4 1.61 0.10 -8.17
CA TYR A 4 3.01 0.21 -7.75
C TYR A 4 3.30 1.61 -7.20
N ASP A 5 2.76 2.63 -7.85
CA ASP A 5 2.89 4.01 -7.36
C ASP A 5 2.17 4.20 -6.03
N SER A 6 1.01 3.57 -5.87
CA SER A 6 0.24 3.66 -4.63
C SER A 6 1.04 3.14 -3.44
N LEU A 7 1.83 2.10 -3.65
CA LEU A 7 2.69 1.53 -2.60
C LEU A 7 4.06 2.19 -2.55
N GLY A 8 4.40 2.98 -3.56
CA GLY A 8 5.71 3.64 -3.61
C GLY A 8 6.84 2.68 -3.92
N VAL A 9 6.58 1.66 -4.75
CA VAL A 9 7.59 0.68 -5.13
C VAL A 9 7.79 0.67 -6.63
N SER A 10 8.91 0.09 -7.06
CA SER A 10 9.21 -0.10 -8.48
C SER A 10 8.31 -1.19 -9.05
N ARG A 11 8.05 -1.12 -10.35
CA ARG A 11 7.30 -2.18 -11.05
C ARG A 11 8.05 -3.50 -11.04
N ASN A 12 9.35 -3.48 -10.76
CA ASN A 12 10.17 -4.67 -10.64
C ASN A 12 10.28 -5.16 -9.20
N ALA A 13 9.52 -4.57 -8.28
CA ALA A 13 9.60 -4.93 -6.87
C ALA A 13 9.21 -6.38 -6.65
N SER A 14 9.93 -7.06 -5.77
CA SER A 14 9.63 -8.42 -5.38
C SER A 14 8.43 -8.46 -4.44
N SER A 15 7.87 -9.66 -4.24
CA SER A 15 6.77 -9.84 -3.29
C SER A 15 7.14 -9.34 -1.90
N LYS A 16 8.39 -9.57 -1.51
CA LYS A 16 8.88 -9.14 -0.20
C LYS A 16 8.92 -7.63 -0.11
N GLU A 17 9.38 -6.96 -1.17
CA GLU A 17 9.42 -5.50 -1.21
C GLU A 17 8.03 -4.91 -1.18
N ILE A 18 7.11 -5.50 -1.91
CA ILE A 18 5.71 -5.06 -1.93
C ILE A 18 5.09 -5.17 -0.54
N LYS A 19 5.33 -6.28 0.14
CA LYS A 19 4.82 -6.50 1.49
C LYS A 19 5.41 -5.48 2.48
N SER A 20 6.71 -5.23 2.39
CA SER A 20 7.37 -4.25 3.26
C SER A 20 6.80 -2.85 3.03
N ALA A 21 6.61 -2.47 1.77
CA ALA A 21 6.05 -1.18 1.43
C ALA A 21 4.62 -1.06 1.94
N TYR A 22 3.84 -2.11 1.80
CA TYR A 22 2.47 -2.13 2.31
C TYR A 22 2.43 -1.88 3.82
N LYS A 23 3.26 -2.58 4.57
CA LYS A 23 3.30 -2.42 6.03
C LYS A 23 3.65 -0.98 6.40
N LYS A 24 4.66 -0.43 5.75
CA LYS A 24 5.10 0.93 6.02
C LYS A 24 4.00 1.94 5.70
N GLN A 25 3.42 1.83 4.52
CA GLN A 25 2.39 2.76 4.07
C GLN A 25 1.12 2.65 4.90
N SER A 26 0.72 1.42 5.26
CA SER A 26 -0.48 1.24 6.06
C SER A 26 -0.33 1.84 7.45
N MET A 27 0.86 1.80 8.01
CA MET A 27 1.12 2.43 9.31
C MET A 27 1.08 3.95 9.20
N GLN A 28 1.61 4.51 8.12
CA GLN A 28 1.64 5.97 7.92
C GLN A 28 0.26 6.55 7.65
N HIS A 29 -0.61 5.79 7.00
CA HIS A 29 -1.91 6.27 6.56
C HIS A 29 -3.07 5.62 7.31
N HIS A 30 -2.77 4.97 8.44
CA HIS A 30 -3.83 4.37 9.26
C HIS A 30 -4.80 5.45 9.73
N PRO A 31 -6.12 5.16 9.74
CA PRO A 31 -7.12 6.16 10.15
C PRO A 31 -6.89 6.74 11.53
N ASP A 32 -6.30 5.97 12.44
CA ASP A 32 -5.98 6.48 13.79
C ASP A 32 -4.95 7.61 13.73
N ARG A 33 -4.06 7.56 12.75
CA ARG A 33 -3.01 8.56 12.58
C ARG A 33 -3.49 9.78 11.81
N THR A 34 -4.41 9.56 10.87
CA THR A 34 -4.87 10.61 9.97
C THR A 34 -6.14 11.30 10.45
N GLY A 35 -6.59 10.98 11.66
CA GLY A 35 -7.78 11.58 12.22
C GLY A 35 -9.06 11.06 11.59
N GLY A 36 -9.03 9.84 11.08
CA GLY A 36 -10.20 9.21 10.49
C GLY A 36 -10.23 9.19 8.96
N ASP A 37 -9.24 9.82 8.32
CA ASP A 37 -9.14 9.81 6.85
C ASP A 37 -8.54 8.47 6.40
N ASP A 38 -9.38 7.63 5.81
CA ASP A 38 -8.96 6.30 5.36
C ASP A 38 -8.83 6.19 3.84
N THR A 39 -8.86 7.31 3.13
CA THR A 39 -8.80 7.32 1.67
C THR A 39 -7.52 6.63 1.15
N LYS A 40 -6.37 7.08 1.65
CA LYS A 40 -5.08 6.47 1.27
C LYS A 40 -4.97 5.04 1.77
N PHE A 41 -5.46 4.79 2.97
CA PHE A 41 -5.39 3.46 3.57
C PHE A 41 -6.12 2.43 2.71
N LYS A 42 -7.32 2.77 2.23
CA LYS A 42 -8.08 1.89 1.34
C LYS A 42 -7.36 1.65 0.03
N GLU A 43 -6.78 2.71 -0.53
CA GLU A 43 -6.02 2.63 -1.78
C GLU A 43 -4.83 1.69 -1.63
N ILE A 44 -4.10 1.81 -0.53
CA ILE A 44 -2.94 0.98 -0.24
C ILE A 44 -3.36 -0.48 -0.09
N ASN A 45 -4.45 -0.75 0.60
CA ASN A 45 -4.96 -2.11 0.77
C ASN A 45 -5.35 -2.73 -0.58
N GLU A 46 -6.02 -1.97 -1.43
CA GLU A 46 -6.41 -2.44 -2.75
C GLU A 46 -5.18 -2.76 -3.59
N ALA A 47 -4.20 -1.89 -3.56
CA ALA A 47 -2.95 -2.09 -4.31
C ALA A 47 -2.26 -3.37 -3.85
N TYR A 48 -2.15 -3.57 -2.55
CA TYR A 48 -1.50 -4.74 -2.01
C TYR A 48 -2.23 -6.03 -2.39
N GLN A 49 -3.55 -6.03 -2.26
CA GLN A 49 -4.34 -7.21 -2.63
C GLN A 49 -4.15 -7.57 -4.11
N THR A 50 -4.13 -6.56 -4.96
CA THR A 50 -3.97 -6.77 -6.39
C THR A 50 -2.58 -7.30 -6.73
N LEU A 51 -1.54 -6.70 -6.14
CA LEU A 51 -0.17 -7.06 -6.47
C LEU A 51 0.31 -8.33 -5.78
N SER A 52 -0.29 -8.71 -4.66
CA SER A 52 0.09 -9.92 -3.94
C SER A 52 -0.71 -11.14 -4.38
N ASP A 53 -1.71 -10.97 -5.21
CA ASP A 53 -2.53 -12.08 -5.71
C ASP A 53 -1.70 -12.88 -6.72
N PRO A 54 -1.49 -14.18 -6.51
CA PRO A 54 -0.71 -15.02 -7.44
C PRO A 54 -1.37 -15.19 -8.81
#